data_ff1a916cb98bf6a535f3c251cf4bc49a
#
_entry.id   ff1a916cb98bf6a535f3c251cf4bc49a
#
_cell.length_a   1.000
_cell.length_b   1.000
_cell.length_c   1.000
_cell.angle_alpha   90.00
_cell.angle_beta   90.00
_cell.angle_gamma   90.00
#
_symmetry.space_group_name_H-M   'P 1'
#
loop_
_entity.id
_entity.type
_entity.pdbx_description
1 polymer ?
#
loop_
_entity_poly.entity_id
_entity_poly.type
_entity_poly.pdbx_seq_one_letter_code
_entity_poly.pdbx_strand_id
1 'polypeptide(L)'
;DLESINDYPKGSGTSMNVGLGFRYIIDPGKANRFSIGVDLRHSYTKINSINDPNDLTPVNRFDLANYGIYLSLSTFYGGKKTIGDEAKDIYYESDYLTAKSKFTDFINDYPTHSNKYRALEFIEECNRRIPYQIMEEGLYFDDVGDSEKALEKYIKARSRVMTNDTLILESLNFRINEIARKWLNSAELLLDRGFYKDALDLVNKVSSFYSVEDKLINKFKSYVVLEEGKKLQSILILGKAMEKYSEALKLNTDLESNVQALQYQAGIQLVELANKVDAFDEVNLAVQSLEEAKIFSSSIGSSNEQLLKDLQGRLNSYSNYK
;
A
#
# COMPACT_ATOMS: atom_id res chain seq x y z
N ASP A 1 -39.34 -63.39 -50.69
CA ASP A 1 -38.05 -63.97 -50.44
C ASP A 1 -36.97 -62.88 -50.47
N LEU A 2 -36.55 -62.44 -49.30
CA LEU A 2 -35.50 -61.43 -49.10
C LEU A 2 -34.13 -62.09 -48.85
N GLU A 3 -33.85 -63.21 -49.42
CA GLU A 3 -32.68 -64.05 -49.07
C GLU A 3 -31.48 -63.86 -50.00
N SER A 4 -31.34 -62.88 -50.87
CA SER A 4 -30.19 -62.82 -51.75
C SER A 4 -29.49 -61.43 -51.91
N ILE A 5 -29.52 -60.60 -50.89
CA ILE A 5 -28.77 -59.30 -50.96
C ILE A 5 -27.35 -59.42 -50.35
N ASN A 6 -26.76 -60.62 -50.24
CA ASN A 6 -25.43 -60.79 -49.66
C ASN A 6 -24.28 -60.98 -50.66
N ASP A 7 -24.51 -60.81 -51.97
CA ASP A 7 -23.51 -61.03 -52.98
C ASP A 7 -23.16 -59.70 -53.68
N TYR A 8 -22.54 -58.81 -52.95
CA TYR A 8 -21.91 -57.63 -53.58
C TYR A 8 -20.61 -58.05 -54.25
N PRO A 9 -20.28 -57.40 -55.38
CA PRO A 9 -18.96 -57.63 -56.00
C PRO A 9 -17.84 -57.21 -55.01
N LYS A 10 -16.87 -58.10 -54.83
CA LYS A 10 -15.72 -57.90 -53.96
C LYS A 10 -14.51 -57.63 -54.83
N GLY A 11 -13.87 -56.44 -54.58
CA GLY A 11 -12.62 -56.10 -55.29
C GLY A 11 -11.44 -56.15 -54.35
N SER A 12 -10.29 -56.58 -54.91
CA SER A 12 -9.01 -56.43 -54.22
C SER A 12 -8.10 -55.54 -55.07
N GLY A 13 -7.41 -54.61 -54.36
CA GLY A 13 -6.57 -53.61 -55.01
C GLY A 13 -5.63 -52.93 -54.07
N THR A 14 -4.84 -52.03 -54.59
CA THR A 14 -3.95 -51.16 -53.82
C THR A 14 -4.33 -49.73 -53.99
N SER A 15 -4.28 -48.95 -52.88
CA SER A 15 -4.56 -47.54 -52.92
C SER A 15 -3.36 -46.78 -52.38
N MET A 16 -3.01 -45.70 -53.10
CA MET A 16 -2.00 -44.77 -52.68
C MET A 16 -2.64 -43.39 -52.53
N ASN A 17 -2.44 -42.76 -51.37
CA ASN A 17 -2.94 -41.44 -51.10
C ASN A 17 -1.74 -40.50 -50.80
N VAL A 18 -1.68 -39.39 -51.50
CA VAL A 18 -0.68 -38.34 -51.26
C VAL A 18 -1.44 -37.02 -51.01
N GLY A 19 -1.08 -36.34 -49.92
CA GLY A 19 -1.70 -35.07 -49.59
C GLY A 19 -0.67 -34.05 -49.15
N LEU A 20 -0.88 -32.80 -49.55
CA LEU A 20 -0.16 -31.65 -49.05
C LEU A 20 -1.18 -30.66 -48.50
N GLY A 21 -0.97 -30.20 -47.27
CA GLY A 21 -1.85 -29.25 -46.66
C GLY A 21 -1.16 -28.19 -45.82
N PHE A 22 -1.80 -27.05 -45.71
CA PHE A 22 -1.41 -25.98 -44.81
C PHE A 22 -2.46 -25.87 -43.71
N ARG A 23 -1.99 -25.70 -42.47
CA ARG A 23 -2.86 -25.54 -41.31
C ARG A 23 -2.44 -24.35 -40.51
N TYR A 24 -3.37 -23.42 -40.27
CA TYR A 24 -3.20 -22.29 -39.39
C TYR A 24 -3.87 -22.56 -38.06
N ILE A 25 -3.10 -22.48 -36.95
CA ILE A 25 -3.61 -22.69 -35.61
C ILE A 25 -3.85 -21.31 -34.97
N ILE A 26 -5.08 -21.07 -34.58
CA ILE A 26 -5.50 -19.84 -33.87
C ILE A 26 -5.20 -20.04 -32.40
N ASP A 27 -4.52 -19.07 -31.79
CA ASP A 27 -4.13 -19.08 -30.38
C ASP A 27 -3.40 -20.36 -29.93
N PRO A 28 -2.20 -20.66 -30.48
CA PRO A 28 -1.50 -21.93 -30.22
C PRO A 28 -1.10 -22.12 -28.74
N GLY A 29 -1.10 -21.04 -27.91
CA GLY A 29 -0.79 -21.10 -26.48
C GLY A 29 -1.99 -21.38 -25.57
N LYS A 30 -3.22 -21.49 -26.11
CA LYS A 30 -4.43 -21.80 -25.31
C LYS A 30 -4.65 -23.29 -25.16
N ALA A 31 -5.26 -23.69 -24.03
CA ALA A 31 -5.71 -25.07 -23.81
C ALA A 31 -6.75 -25.51 -24.86
N ASN A 32 -7.63 -24.60 -25.26
CA ASN A 32 -8.60 -24.79 -26.36
C ASN A 32 -8.08 -24.05 -27.60
N ARG A 33 -7.77 -24.79 -28.64
CA ARG A 33 -7.18 -24.25 -29.88
C ARG A 33 -8.06 -24.61 -31.07
N PHE A 34 -8.16 -23.70 -32.01
CA PHE A 34 -8.82 -23.92 -33.29
C PHE A 34 -7.80 -23.92 -34.40
N SER A 35 -7.98 -24.77 -35.40
CA SER A 35 -7.20 -24.68 -36.61
C SER A 35 -8.05 -24.71 -37.85
N ILE A 36 -7.66 -23.94 -38.83
CA ILE A 36 -8.24 -23.93 -40.18
C ILE A 36 -7.15 -24.46 -41.11
N GLY A 37 -7.47 -25.44 -41.92
CA GLY A 37 -6.53 -26.03 -42.87
C GLY A 37 -7.15 -26.22 -44.24
N VAL A 38 -6.25 -26.19 -45.22
CA VAL A 38 -6.57 -26.52 -46.63
C VAL A 38 -5.63 -27.64 -47.03
N ASP A 39 -6.19 -28.77 -47.41
CA ASP A 39 -5.41 -29.95 -47.86
C ASP A 39 -5.75 -30.24 -49.33
N LEU A 40 -4.72 -30.38 -50.16
CA LEU A 40 -4.81 -30.95 -51.49
C LEU A 40 -4.48 -32.40 -51.41
N ARG A 41 -5.37 -33.29 -51.84
CA ARG A 41 -5.16 -34.73 -51.82
C ARG A 41 -5.32 -35.32 -53.20
N HIS A 42 -4.38 -36.22 -53.55
CA HIS A 42 -4.51 -37.11 -54.69
C HIS A 42 -4.56 -38.55 -54.20
N SER A 43 -5.61 -39.27 -54.57
CA SER A 43 -5.71 -40.68 -54.33
C SER A 43 -5.76 -41.45 -55.65
N TYR A 44 -4.90 -42.45 -55.74
CA TYR A 44 -4.90 -43.39 -56.84
C TYR A 44 -5.17 -44.78 -56.23
N THR A 45 -6.23 -45.39 -56.75
CA THR A 45 -6.66 -46.76 -56.34
C THR A 45 -6.65 -47.62 -57.57
N LYS A 46 -5.86 -48.68 -57.51
CA LYS A 46 -5.83 -49.69 -58.53
C LYS A 46 -6.54 -50.94 -58.05
N ILE A 47 -7.63 -51.29 -58.68
CA ILE A 47 -8.39 -52.53 -58.40
C ILE A 47 -7.91 -53.58 -59.36
N ASN A 48 -7.24 -54.60 -58.82
CA ASN A 48 -6.59 -55.63 -59.64
C ASN A 48 -7.53 -56.79 -60.02
N SER A 49 -8.53 -57.06 -59.19
CA SER A 49 -9.51 -58.06 -59.50
C SER A 49 -10.87 -57.71 -58.88
N ILE A 50 -11.93 -58.00 -59.58
CA ILE A 50 -13.30 -57.92 -59.08
C ILE A 50 -13.89 -59.30 -59.19
N ASN A 51 -14.39 -59.82 -58.12
CA ASN A 51 -15.18 -61.06 -58.07
C ASN A 51 -16.66 -60.67 -57.86
N ASP A 52 -17.43 -60.77 -58.96
CA ASP A 52 -18.86 -60.57 -58.94
C ASP A 52 -19.56 -61.94 -59.07
N PRO A 53 -20.19 -62.39 -57.97
CA PRO A 53 -20.86 -63.70 -57.99
C PRO A 53 -22.00 -63.77 -58.99
N ASN A 54 -22.52 -62.68 -59.43
CA ASN A 54 -23.67 -62.56 -60.35
C ASN A 54 -23.29 -62.33 -61.82
N ASP A 55 -21.93 -62.26 -62.08
CA ASP A 55 -21.35 -61.92 -63.41
C ASP A 55 -21.97 -60.73 -64.12
N LEU A 56 -22.41 -59.73 -63.34
CA LEU A 56 -23.08 -58.50 -63.84
C LEU A 56 -22.10 -57.39 -64.14
N THR A 57 -20.86 -57.48 -63.69
CA THR A 57 -19.85 -56.43 -63.91
C THR A 57 -19.02 -56.72 -65.13
N PRO A 58 -19.03 -55.84 -66.13
CA PRO A 58 -18.30 -56.06 -67.40
C PRO A 58 -16.80 -55.81 -67.28
N VAL A 59 -16.29 -55.40 -66.08
CA VAL A 59 -14.92 -54.96 -65.87
C VAL A 59 -14.29 -55.70 -64.69
N ASN A 60 -13.24 -56.46 -64.95
CA ASN A 60 -12.57 -57.25 -63.95
C ASN A 60 -11.50 -56.47 -63.17
N ARG A 61 -11.14 -55.30 -63.65
CA ARG A 61 -10.13 -54.38 -63.01
C ARG A 61 -10.34 -52.98 -63.50
N PHE A 62 -10.07 -51.98 -62.69
CA PHE A 62 -10.09 -50.57 -63.08
C PHE A 62 -9.17 -49.75 -62.16
N ASP A 63 -8.77 -48.59 -62.64
CA ASP A 63 -7.99 -47.62 -61.92
C ASP A 63 -8.85 -46.38 -61.64
N LEU A 64 -8.80 -45.90 -60.43
CA LEU A 64 -9.52 -44.68 -59.98
C LEU A 64 -8.53 -43.66 -59.53
N ALA A 65 -8.51 -42.48 -60.14
CA ALA A 65 -7.74 -41.33 -59.70
C ALA A 65 -8.65 -40.20 -59.25
N ASN A 66 -8.48 -39.79 -58.01
CA ASN A 66 -9.25 -38.68 -57.43
C ASN A 66 -8.33 -37.54 -57.07
N TYR A 67 -8.72 -36.34 -57.36
CA TYR A 67 -8.12 -35.11 -56.87
C TYR A 67 -9.16 -34.40 -55.97
N GLY A 68 -8.76 -33.98 -54.79
CA GLY A 68 -9.67 -33.32 -53.85
C GLY A 68 -9.00 -32.15 -53.16
N ILE A 69 -9.82 -31.10 -52.91
CA ILE A 69 -9.46 -30.00 -52.03
C ILE A 69 -10.34 -30.14 -50.80
N TYR A 70 -9.71 -30.21 -49.63
CA TYR A 70 -10.38 -30.39 -48.36
C TYR A 70 -10.16 -29.17 -47.50
N LEU A 71 -11.25 -28.59 -46.98
CA LEU A 71 -11.23 -27.62 -45.93
C LEU A 71 -11.38 -28.37 -44.59
N SER A 72 -10.46 -28.15 -43.69
CA SER A 72 -10.50 -28.74 -42.34
C SER A 72 -10.66 -27.69 -41.27
N LEU A 73 -11.65 -27.86 -40.39
CA LEU A 73 -11.79 -27.13 -39.16
C LEU A 73 -11.60 -28.09 -38.03
N SER A 74 -10.60 -27.83 -37.18
CA SER A 74 -10.29 -28.72 -36.06
C SER A 74 -10.26 -27.96 -34.76
N THR A 75 -10.77 -28.58 -33.72
CA THR A 75 -10.69 -28.09 -32.35
C THR A 75 -9.81 -29.04 -31.55
N PHE A 76 -8.89 -28.47 -30.78
CA PHE A 76 -8.03 -29.23 -29.90
C PHE A 76 -8.38 -28.88 -28.46
N TYR A 77 -8.69 -29.89 -27.66
CA TYR A 77 -8.99 -29.76 -26.24
C TYR A 77 -7.90 -30.42 -25.41
N GLY A 78 -7.58 -29.86 -24.23
CA GLY A 78 -6.76 -30.53 -23.24
C GLY A 78 -5.26 -30.48 -23.51
N GLY A 79 -4.69 -29.31 -23.72
CA GLY A 79 -3.25 -29.09 -23.54
C GLY A 79 -2.91 -28.86 -22.07
N LYS A 80 -1.66 -29.07 -21.63
CA LYS A 80 -1.17 -28.53 -20.36
C LYS A 80 -1.34 -27.02 -20.41
N LYS A 81 -2.00 -26.43 -19.38
CA LYS A 81 -2.00 -24.98 -19.20
C LYS A 81 -0.55 -24.52 -19.08
N THR A 82 -0.19 -23.51 -19.83
CA THR A 82 1.11 -22.83 -19.71
C THR A 82 1.01 -21.79 -18.58
N ILE A 83 2.16 -21.34 -18.08
CA ILE A 83 2.22 -20.21 -17.12
C ILE A 83 1.50 -18.98 -17.70
N GLY A 84 1.54 -18.78 -19.02
CA GLY A 84 0.82 -17.70 -19.69
C GLY A 84 -0.71 -17.84 -19.66
N ASP A 85 -1.23 -19.06 -19.72
CA ASP A 85 -2.67 -19.32 -19.57
C ASP A 85 -3.12 -19.11 -18.12
N GLU A 86 -2.32 -19.57 -17.16
CA GLU A 86 -2.56 -19.32 -15.73
C GLU A 86 -2.54 -17.81 -15.42
N ALA A 87 -1.57 -17.07 -15.95
CA ALA A 87 -1.48 -15.63 -15.79
C ALA A 87 -2.73 -14.91 -16.30
N LYS A 88 -3.31 -15.37 -17.41
CA LYS A 88 -4.56 -14.83 -17.96
C LYS A 88 -5.76 -15.13 -17.07
N ASP A 89 -5.87 -16.34 -16.57
CA ASP A 89 -6.97 -16.70 -15.66
C ASP A 89 -6.94 -15.77 -14.44
N ILE A 90 -5.76 -15.60 -13.80
CA ILE A 90 -5.54 -14.72 -12.66
C ILE A 90 -5.84 -13.24 -13.02
N TYR A 91 -5.46 -12.79 -14.23
CA TYR A 91 -5.79 -11.44 -14.69
C TYR A 91 -7.31 -11.20 -14.76
N TYR A 92 -8.08 -12.18 -15.24
CA TYR A 92 -9.53 -12.07 -15.30
C TYR A 92 -10.22 -12.21 -13.94
N GLU A 93 -9.54 -12.78 -12.94
CA GLU A 93 -9.94 -12.76 -11.53
C GLU A 93 -9.61 -11.43 -10.83
N SER A 94 -9.06 -10.45 -11.57
CA SER A 94 -8.68 -9.12 -11.08
C SER A 94 -7.51 -9.10 -10.08
N ASP A 95 -6.75 -10.19 -9.97
CA ASP A 95 -5.48 -10.19 -9.23
C ASP A 95 -4.32 -9.78 -10.14
N TYR A 96 -4.23 -8.48 -10.38
CA TYR A 96 -3.25 -7.90 -11.32
C TYR A 96 -1.81 -8.00 -10.81
N LEU A 97 -1.59 -8.02 -9.50
CA LEU A 97 -0.26 -8.20 -8.92
C LEU A 97 0.31 -9.57 -9.23
N THR A 98 -0.46 -10.62 -8.96
CA THR A 98 -0.06 -12.01 -9.23
C THR A 98 0.00 -12.28 -10.73
N ALA A 99 -0.97 -11.79 -11.50
CA ALA A 99 -0.98 -11.92 -12.95
C ALA A 99 0.28 -11.31 -13.58
N LYS A 100 0.68 -10.11 -13.17
CA LYS A 100 1.92 -9.45 -13.64
C LYS A 100 3.15 -10.31 -13.38
N SER A 101 3.27 -10.87 -12.17
CA SER A 101 4.40 -11.77 -11.84
C SER A 101 4.43 -12.97 -12.77
N LYS A 102 3.29 -13.64 -12.96
CA LYS A 102 3.18 -14.82 -13.83
C LYS A 102 3.45 -14.51 -15.31
N PHE A 103 3.01 -13.35 -15.82
CA PHE A 103 3.36 -12.93 -17.18
C PHE A 103 4.87 -12.64 -17.31
N THR A 104 5.48 -12.07 -16.26
CA THR A 104 6.93 -11.82 -16.25
C THR A 104 7.71 -13.14 -16.27
N ASP A 105 7.31 -14.11 -15.45
CA ASP A 105 7.89 -15.45 -15.43
C ASP A 105 7.74 -16.13 -16.80
N PHE A 106 6.56 -16.01 -17.45
CA PHE A 106 6.34 -16.53 -18.78
C PHE A 106 7.31 -15.94 -19.82
N ILE A 107 7.55 -14.63 -19.78
CA ILE A 107 8.47 -13.96 -20.73
C ILE A 107 9.92 -14.41 -20.49
N ASN A 108 10.31 -14.58 -19.24
CA ASN A 108 11.64 -15.01 -18.86
C ASN A 108 11.91 -16.46 -19.27
N ASP A 109 10.94 -17.35 -19.05
CA ASP A 109 11.05 -18.77 -19.36
C ASP A 109 10.95 -19.03 -20.88
N TYR A 110 10.19 -18.20 -21.59
CA TYR A 110 9.92 -18.37 -23.02
C TYR A 110 10.19 -17.08 -23.82
N PRO A 111 11.45 -16.58 -23.88
CA PRO A 111 11.79 -15.27 -24.46
C PRO A 111 11.52 -15.15 -25.96
N THR A 112 11.46 -16.28 -26.68
CA THR A 112 11.20 -16.33 -28.13
C THR A 112 9.78 -16.74 -28.50
N HIS A 113 8.91 -16.91 -27.49
CA HIS A 113 7.54 -17.37 -27.73
C HIS A 113 6.72 -16.32 -28.50
N SER A 114 5.87 -16.76 -29.43
CA SER A 114 5.04 -15.89 -30.26
C SER A 114 4.11 -14.97 -29.47
N ASN A 115 3.65 -15.39 -28.29
CA ASN A 115 2.79 -14.60 -27.41
C ASN A 115 3.54 -13.65 -26.47
N LYS A 116 4.86 -13.50 -26.59
CA LYS A 116 5.66 -12.59 -25.75
C LYS A 116 5.13 -11.16 -25.78
N TYR A 117 4.86 -10.63 -26.97
CA TYR A 117 4.37 -9.26 -27.11
C TYR A 117 2.99 -9.07 -26.43
N ARG A 118 2.12 -10.05 -26.54
CA ARG A 118 0.82 -10.03 -25.88
C ARG A 118 0.96 -10.12 -24.34
N ALA A 119 1.93 -10.88 -23.84
CA ALA A 119 2.23 -10.91 -22.41
C ALA A 119 2.76 -9.56 -21.91
N LEU A 120 3.57 -8.86 -22.70
CA LEU A 120 4.04 -7.49 -22.39
C LEU A 120 2.86 -6.51 -22.32
N GLU A 121 1.90 -6.59 -23.25
CA GLU A 121 0.68 -5.78 -23.21
C GLU A 121 -0.13 -6.03 -21.92
N PHE A 122 -0.27 -7.29 -21.52
CA PHE A 122 -0.91 -7.63 -20.25
C PHE A 122 -0.16 -7.09 -19.04
N ILE A 123 1.18 -7.14 -19.04
CA ILE A 123 2.00 -6.55 -17.96
C ILE A 123 1.75 -5.05 -17.88
N GLU A 124 1.69 -4.35 -19.02
CA GLU A 124 1.41 -2.92 -19.05
C GLU A 124 -0.01 -2.62 -18.52
N GLU A 125 -1.00 -3.41 -18.92
CA GLU A 125 -2.36 -3.27 -18.41
C GLU A 125 -2.44 -3.60 -16.91
N CYS A 126 -1.73 -4.62 -16.43
CA CYS A 126 -1.60 -4.88 -14.99
C CYS A 126 -1.01 -3.67 -14.25
N ASN A 127 0.04 -3.03 -14.81
CA ASN A 127 0.63 -1.84 -14.19
C ASN A 127 -0.38 -0.70 -14.04
N ARG A 128 -1.31 -0.53 -14.99
CA ARG A 128 -2.39 0.46 -14.89
C ARG A 128 -3.44 0.07 -13.86
N ARG A 129 -3.72 -1.23 -13.69
CA ARG A 129 -4.78 -1.75 -12.81
C ARG A 129 -4.34 -1.96 -11.37
N ILE A 130 -3.06 -2.23 -11.12
CA ILE A 130 -2.51 -2.48 -9.78
C ILE A 130 -2.83 -1.36 -8.77
N PRO A 131 -2.71 -0.05 -9.09
CA PRO A 131 -3.08 0.98 -8.13
C PRO A 131 -4.54 0.90 -7.68
N TYR A 132 -5.47 0.57 -8.58
CA TYR A 132 -6.89 0.40 -8.27
C TYR A 132 -7.12 -0.82 -7.36
N GLN A 133 -6.48 -1.96 -7.66
CA GLN A 133 -6.56 -3.16 -6.80
C GLN A 133 -6.09 -2.85 -5.38
N ILE A 134 -4.93 -2.18 -5.24
CA ILE A 134 -4.41 -1.83 -3.90
C ILE A 134 -5.30 -0.80 -3.21
N MET A 135 -5.92 0.13 -3.96
CA MET A 135 -6.89 1.08 -3.40
C MET A 135 -8.13 0.37 -2.87
N GLU A 136 -8.66 -0.63 -3.59
CA GLU A 136 -9.79 -1.45 -3.13
C GLU A 136 -9.46 -2.21 -1.84
N GLU A 137 -8.24 -2.75 -1.73
CA GLU A 137 -7.78 -3.32 -0.46
C GLU A 137 -7.76 -2.28 0.67
N GLY A 138 -7.36 -1.04 0.36
CA GLY A 138 -7.39 0.07 1.31
C GLY A 138 -8.82 0.43 1.73
N LEU A 139 -9.77 0.47 0.80
CA LEU A 139 -11.19 0.72 1.09
C LEU A 139 -11.75 -0.35 2.03
N TYR A 140 -11.42 -1.61 1.82
CA TYR A 140 -11.82 -2.69 2.73
C TYR A 140 -11.33 -2.44 4.17
N PHE A 141 -10.07 -2.00 4.35
CA PHE A 141 -9.55 -1.69 5.68
C PHE A 141 -10.19 -0.43 6.29
N ASP A 142 -10.53 0.56 5.48
CA ASP A 142 -11.25 1.77 5.93
C ASP A 142 -12.66 1.42 6.41
N ASP A 143 -13.37 0.55 5.70
CA ASP A 143 -14.72 0.08 6.05
C ASP A 143 -14.75 -0.73 7.36
N VAL A 144 -13.70 -1.50 7.65
CA VAL A 144 -13.59 -2.23 8.93
C VAL A 144 -12.99 -1.38 10.05
N GLY A 145 -12.68 -0.10 9.78
CA GLY A 145 -12.18 0.86 10.77
C GLY A 145 -10.67 0.79 11.05
N ASP A 146 -9.90 0.00 10.30
CA ASP A 146 -8.43 -0.08 10.39
C ASP A 146 -7.78 1.00 9.52
N SER A 147 -7.86 2.25 9.99
CA SER A 147 -7.34 3.40 9.24
C SER A 147 -5.81 3.35 9.02
N GLU A 148 -5.06 2.61 9.85
CA GLU A 148 -3.60 2.47 9.66
C GLU A 148 -3.29 1.61 8.44
N LYS A 149 -3.91 0.45 8.34
CA LYS A 149 -3.74 -0.42 7.17
C LYS A 149 -4.34 0.21 5.91
N ALA A 150 -5.47 0.90 6.03
CA ALA A 150 -6.05 1.65 4.92
C ALA A 150 -5.06 2.68 4.37
N LEU A 151 -4.44 3.48 5.24
CA LEU A 151 -3.43 4.48 4.88
C LEU A 151 -2.21 3.84 4.20
N GLU A 152 -1.69 2.75 4.75
CA GLU A 152 -0.57 2.01 4.15
C GLU A 152 -0.88 1.60 2.71
N LYS A 153 -2.08 1.04 2.48
CA LYS A 153 -2.55 0.65 1.15
C LYS A 153 -2.69 1.84 0.22
N TYR A 154 -3.28 2.94 0.66
CA TYR A 154 -3.43 4.15 -0.15
C TYR A 154 -2.08 4.77 -0.54
N ILE A 155 -1.12 4.85 0.38
CA ILE A 155 0.24 5.32 0.08
C ILE A 155 0.93 4.39 -0.91
N LYS A 156 0.81 3.07 -0.72
CA LYS A 156 1.35 2.06 -1.64
C LYS A 156 0.71 2.15 -3.02
N ALA A 157 -0.61 2.33 -3.10
CA ALA A 157 -1.31 2.54 -4.37
C ALA A 157 -0.79 3.81 -5.06
N ARG A 158 -0.72 4.95 -4.33
CA ARG A 158 -0.26 6.24 -4.84
C ARG A 158 1.16 6.16 -5.43
N SER A 159 2.07 5.42 -4.80
CA SER A 159 3.44 5.24 -5.29
C SER A 159 3.53 4.45 -6.60
N ARG A 160 2.47 3.78 -7.01
CA ARG A 160 2.39 2.96 -8.23
C ARG A 160 1.53 3.56 -9.33
N VAL A 161 0.92 4.72 -9.08
CA VAL A 161 0.12 5.43 -10.10
C VAL A 161 1.03 5.92 -11.21
N MET A 162 0.63 5.65 -12.45
CA MET A 162 1.31 6.20 -13.62
C MET A 162 1.02 7.71 -13.73
N THR A 163 2.00 8.48 -14.22
CA THR A 163 1.95 9.95 -14.29
C THR A 163 0.72 10.53 -14.98
N ASN A 164 0.05 9.76 -15.80
CA ASN A 164 -1.10 10.21 -16.60
C ASN A 164 -2.47 9.83 -15.99
N ASP A 165 -2.51 9.09 -14.89
CA ASP A 165 -3.78 8.67 -14.26
C ASP A 165 -4.13 9.60 -13.10
N THR A 166 -4.65 10.79 -13.46
CA THR A 166 -5.02 11.83 -12.50
C THR A 166 -6.21 11.45 -11.62
N LEU A 167 -7.17 10.67 -12.15
CA LEU A 167 -8.39 10.32 -11.42
C LEU A 167 -8.12 9.47 -10.18
N ILE A 168 -7.31 8.42 -10.33
CA ILE A 168 -6.95 7.59 -9.18
C ILE A 168 -6.07 8.36 -8.20
N LEU A 169 -5.16 9.22 -8.71
CA LEU A 169 -4.30 10.03 -7.86
C LEU A 169 -5.11 10.99 -6.98
N GLU A 170 -6.11 11.66 -7.56
CA GLU A 170 -7.03 12.53 -6.82
C GLU A 170 -7.84 11.75 -5.78
N SER A 171 -8.37 10.58 -6.16
CA SER A 171 -9.10 9.72 -5.24
C SER A 171 -8.25 9.25 -4.06
N LEU A 172 -7.02 8.82 -4.31
CA LEU A 172 -6.08 8.40 -3.27
C LEU A 172 -5.70 9.57 -2.34
N ASN A 173 -5.40 10.74 -2.91
CA ASN A 173 -5.11 11.93 -2.12
C ASN A 173 -6.31 12.34 -1.26
N PHE A 174 -7.52 12.27 -1.79
CA PHE A 174 -8.73 12.51 -1.01
C PHE A 174 -8.83 11.58 0.20
N ARG A 175 -8.64 10.26 0.01
CA ARG A 175 -8.70 9.28 1.09
C ARG A 175 -7.61 9.48 2.14
N ILE A 176 -6.38 9.75 1.70
CA ILE A 176 -5.26 10.05 2.62
C ILE A 176 -5.57 11.31 3.44
N ASN A 177 -6.12 12.35 2.82
CA ASN A 177 -6.50 13.59 3.49
C ASN A 177 -7.64 13.37 4.50
N GLU A 178 -8.61 12.52 4.19
CA GLU A 178 -9.68 12.16 5.12
C GLU A 178 -9.14 11.48 6.38
N ILE A 179 -8.20 10.54 6.23
CA ILE A 179 -7.55 9.89 7.37
C ILE A 179 -6.74 10.92 8.18
N ALA A 180 -5.97 11.79 7.51
CA ALA A 180 -5.21 12.84 8.18
C ALA A 180 -6.11 13.75 9.02
N ARG A 181 -7.24 14.20 8.46
CA ARG A 181 -8.22 15.02 9.18
C ARG A 181 -8.83 14.30 10.38
N LYS A 182 -9.23 13.03 10.22
CA LYS A 182 -9.76 12.21 11.32
C LYS A 182 -8.74 12.12 12.47
N TRP A 183 -7.47 11.90 12.16
CA TRP A 183 -6.43 11.79 13.18
C TRP A 183 -6.09 13.13 13.83
N LEU A 184 -6.06 14.24 13.07
CA LEU A 184 -5.89 15.57 13.64
C LEU A 184 -7.03 15.94 14.58
N ASN A 185 -8.28 15.66 14.22
CA ASN A 185 -9.42 15.85 15.10
C ASN A 185 -9.31 14.99 16.38
N SER A 186 -8.82 13.76 16.25
CA SER A 186 -8.57 12.90 17.41
C SER A 186 -7.45 13.44 18.29
N ALA A 187 -6.42 14.03 17.70
CA ALA A 187 -5.35 14.69 18.45
C ALA A 187 -5.88 15.90 19.24
N GLU A 188 -6.77 16.70 18.65
CA GLU A 188 -7.40 17.81 19.37
C GLU A 188 -8.25 17.32 20.56
N LEU A 189 -9.03 16.26 20.37
CA LEU A 189 -9.77 15.65 21.47
C LEU A 189 -8.87 15.12 22.59
N LEU A 190 -7.72 14.56 22.26
CA LEU A 190 -6.71 14.13 23.23
C LEU A 190 -6.11 15.33 23.96
N LEU A 191 -5.81 16.42 23.24
CA LEU A 191 -5.32 17.68 23.81
C LEU A 191 -6.31 18.22 24.85
N ASP A 192 -7.59 18.31 24.50
CA ASP A 192 -8.66 18.82 25.37
C ASP A 192 -8.84 17.97 26.64
N ARG A 193 -8.55 16.66 26.54
CA ARG A 193 -8.59 15.73 27.67
C ARG A 193 -7.32 15.71 28.52
N GLY A 194 -6.28 16.49 28.12
CA GLY A 194 -5.01 16.56 28.85
C GLY A 194 -4.00 15.45 28.48
N PHE A 195 -4.26 14.65 27.45
CA PHE A 195 -3.32 13.61 26.96
C PHE A 195 -2.34 14.22 25.93
N TYR A 196 -1.56 15.21 26.39
CA TYR A 196 -0.76 16.08 25.52
C TYR A 196 0.30 15.31 24.70
N LYS A 197 0.94 14.31 25.32
CA LYS A 197 1.97 13.51 24.65
C LYS A 197 1.37 12.65 23.53
N ASP A 198 0.28 11.95 23.83
CA ASP A 198 -0.40 11.11 22.84
C ASP A 198 -0.96 11.95 21.69
N ALA A 199 -1.46 13.15 22.01
CA ALA A 199 -1.90 14.12 21.01
C ALA A 199 -0.76 14.55 20.07
N LEU A 200 0.41 14.91 20.64
CA LEU A 200 1.58 15.28 19.84
C LEU A 200 2.11 14.11 19.00
N ASP A 201 2.16 12.91 19.56
CA ASP A 201 2.60 11.71 18.84
C ASP A 201 1.69 11.43 17.63
N LEU A 202 0.38 11.65 17.79
CA LEU A 202 -0.58 11.50 16.68
C LEU A 202 -0.38 12.57 15.61
N VAL A 203 -0.14 13.83 15.97
CA VAL A 203 0.18 14.92 15.01
C VAL A 203 1.47 14.63 14.26
N ASN A 204 2.53 14.18 14.95
CA ASN A 204 3.78 13.78 14.33
C ASN A 204 3.60 12.61 13.36
N LYS A 205 2.74 11.65 13.70
CA LYS A 205 2.37 10.55 12.80
C LYS A 205 1.70 11.07 11.53
N VAL A 206 0.77 12.02 11.65
CA VAL A 206 0.12 12.65 10.49
C VAL A 206 1.13 13.42 9.64
N SER A 207 2.05 14.16 10.26
CA SER A 207 3.06 14.95 9.54
C SER A 207 4.02 14.12 8.68
N SER A 208 4.13 12.81 8.95
CA SER A 208 4.97 11.90 8.16
C SER A 208 4.44 11.63 6.74
N PHE A 209 3.15 11.83 6.48
CA PHE A 209 2.51 11.53 5.19
C PHE A 209 1.61 12.66 4.66
N TYR A 210 1.29 13.65 5.50
CA TYR A 210 0.45 14.79 5.19
C TYR A 210 1.14 16.07 5.61
N SER A 211 1.01 17.14 4.83
CA SER A 211 1.59 18.43 5.16
C SER A 211 0.78 19.09 6.28
N VAL A 212 1.35 19.14 7.47
CA VAL A 212 0.80 19.83 8.64
C VAL A 212 1.53 21.14 8.83
N GLU A 213 0.81 22.23 9.11
CA GLU A 213 1.42 23.54 9.36
C GLU A 213 2.28 23.49 10.65
N ASP A 214 3.47 24.07 10.60
CA ASP A 214 4.39 24.15 11.75
C ASP A 214 3.72 24.82 12.96
N LYS A 215 2.85 25.79 12.73
CA LYS A 215 2.06 26.43 13.78
C LYS A 215 1.21 25.43 14.56
N LEU A 216 0.59 24.47 13.87
CA LEU A 216 -0.23 23.44 14.51
C LEU A 216 0.66 22.48 15.31
N ILE A 217 1.77 22.02 14.74
CA ILE A 217 2.74 21.16 15.44
C ILE A 217 3.25 21.86 16.71
N ASN A 218 3.64 23.13 16.59
CA ASN A 218 4.11 23.92 17.72
C ASN A 218 3.03 24.12 18.80
N LYS A 219 1.75 24.26 18.42
CA LYS A 219 0.64 24.28 19.37
C LYS A 219 0.65 23.02 20.24
N PHE A 220 0.66 21.83 19.65
CA PHE A 220 0.65 20.57 20.41
C PHE A 220 1.91 20.40 21.27
N LYS A 221 3.08 20.71 20.69
CA LYS A 221 4.36 20.66 21.40
C LYS A 221 4.37 21.59 22.62
N SER A 222 3.79 22.77 22.51
CA SER A 222 3.74 23.75 23.61
C SER A 222 2.99 23.21 24.84
N TYR A 223 1.91 22.45 24.66
CA TYR A 223 1.17 21.84 25.77
C TYR A 223 1.97 20.74 26.45
N VAL A 224 2.74 19.95 25.71
CA VAL A 224 3.64 18.92 26.28
C VAL A 224 4.71 19.61 27.14
N VAL A 225 5.34 20.67 26.63
CA VAL A 225 6.36 21.43 27.34
C VAL A 225 5.78 22.11 28.57
N LEU A 226 4.56 22.66 28.46
CA LEU A 226 3.84 23.26 29.59
C LEU A 226 3.60 22.24 30.71
N GLU A 227 3.19 21.03 30.36
CA GLU A 227 2.96 19.97 31.35
C GLU A 227 4.27 19.47 32.02
N GLU A 228 5.37 19.44 31.26
CA GLU A 228 6.69 19.20 31.84
C GLU A 228 7.05 20.28 32.88
N GLY A 229 6.78 21.54 32.56
CA GLY A 229 6.96 22.68 33.48
C GLY A 229 6.13 22.51 34.76
N LYS A 230 4.85 22.16 34.65
CA LYS A 230 3.97 21.88 35.80
C LYS A 230 4.50 20.74 36.68
N LYS A 231 5.01 19.67 36.08
CA LYS A 231 5.61 18.55 36.83
C LYS A 231 6.86 19.02 37.60
N LEU A 232 7.73 19.81 36.97
CA LEU A 232 8.89 20.37 37.63
C LEU A 232 8.49 21.32 38.78
N GLN A 233 7.47 22.14 38.59
CA GLN A 233 6.92 23.02 39.61
C GLN A 233 6.35 22.21 40.80
N SER A 234 5.66 21.10 40.54
CA SER A 234 5.09 20.26 41.61
C SER A 234 6.12 19.64 42.54
N ILE A 235 7.34 19.44 42.05
CA ILE A 235 8.50 18.95 42.83
C ILE A 235 9.45 20.07 43.22
N LEU A 236 9.01 21.32 43.13
CA LEU A 236 9.71 22.54 43.57
C LEU A 236 11.00 22.85 42.79
N ILE A 237 11.22 22.30 41.61
CA ILE A 237 12.34 22.67 40.73
C ILE A 237 11.92 23.88 39.87
N LEU A 238 11.79 25.03 40.55
CA LEU A 238 11.11 26.23 40.01
C LEU A 238 11.87 26.87 38.86
N GLY A 239 13.22 26.89 38.90
CA GLY A 239 14.04 27.48 37.83
C GLY A 239 13.82 26.76 36.50
N LYS A 240 13.89 25.42 36.49
CA LYS A 240 13.61 24.62 35.28
C LYS A 240 12.15 24.69 34.83
N ALA A 241 11.20 24.80 35.78
CA ALA A 241 9.80 25.01 35.44
C ALA A 241 9.61 26.28 34.62
N MET A 242 10.27 27.38 35.01
CA MET A 242 10.22 28.66 34.30
C MET A 242 10.82 28.61 32.89
N GLU A 243 11.93 27.89 32.72
CA GLU A 243 12.50 27.67 31.40
C GLU A 243 11.49 26.96 30.49
N LYS A 244 10.79 25.93 31.01
CA LYS A 244 9.74 25.22 30.27
C LYS A 244 8.54 26.10 29.97
N TYR A 245 8.10 26.94 30.90
CA TYR A 245 7.02 27.90 30.63
C TYR A 245 7.39 28.91 29.53
N SER A 246 8.64 29.41 29.56
CA SER A 246 9.15 30.30 28.53
C SER A 246 9.28 29.62 27.18
N GLU A 247 9.68 28.34 27.15
CA GLU A 247 9.73 27.51 25.94
C GLU A 247 8.33 27.28 25.36
N ALA A 248 7.35 26.94 26.19
CA ALA A 248 5.97 26.74 25.79
C ALA A 248 5.37 28.01 25.18
N LEU A 249 5.64 29.18 25.79
CA LEU A 249 5.14 30.48 25.30
C LEU A 249 5.77 30.88 23.95
N LYS A 250 7.05 30.54 23.72
CA LYS A 250 7.70 30.78 22.42
C LYS A 250 7.09 29.90 21.32
N LEU A 251 6.65 28.70 21.64
CA LEU A 251 6.01 27.81 20.69
C LEU A 251 4.55 28.21 20.39
N ASN A 252 3.84 28.72 21.41
CA ASN A 252 2.43 29.11 21.29
C ASN A 252 2.10 30.27 22.23
N THR A 253 1.91 31.45 21.66
CA THR A 253 1.57 32.67 22.39
C THR A 253 0.18 32.65 23.01
N ASP A 254 -0.73 31.80 22.54
CA ASP A 254 -2.09 31.65 23.09
C ASP A 254 -2.08 31.12 24.53
N LEU A 255 -0.95 30.59 25.00
CA LEU A 255 -0.76 30.11 26.38
C LEU A 255 -0.41 31.21 27.37
N GLU A 256 -0.33 32.49 26.95
CA GLU A 256 0.15 33.58 27.79
C GLU A 256 -0.61 33.67 29.13
N SER A 257 -1.92 33.64 29.12
CA SER A 257 -2.75 33.68 30.33
C SER A 257 -2.53 32.47 31.25
N ASN A 258 -2.35 31.29 30.67
CA ASN A 258 -2.09 30.06 31.42
C ASN A 258 -0.71 30.08 32.07
N VAL A 259 0.29 30.56 31.34
CA VAL A 259 1.67 30.71 31.82
C VAL A 259 1.73 31.73 32.93
N GLN A 260 1.08 32.88 32.77
CA GLN A 260 1.00 33.93 33.83
C GLN A 260 0.36 33.41 35.12
N ALA A 261 -0.72 32.61 35.01
CA ALA A 261 -1.36 32.01 36.19
C ALA A 261 -0.43 31.01 36.90
N LEU A 262 0.31 30.16 36.14
CA LEU A 262 1.31 29.24 36.70
C LEU A 262 2.49 29.96 37.32
N GLN A 263 2.96 31.05 36.71
CA GLN A 263 4.00 31.92 37.25
C GLN A 263 3.56 32.55 38.57
N TYR A 264 2.30 33.01 38.67
CA TYR A 264 1.77 33.55 39.90
C TYR A 264 1.71 32.51 41.02
N GLN A 265 1.25 31.29 40.73
CA GLN A 265 1.25 30.19 41.69
C GLN A 265 2.68 29.79 42.13
N ALA A 266 3.62 29.75 41.20
CA ALA A 266 5.00 29.50 41.52
C ALA A 266 5.62 30.64 42.36
N GLY A 267 5.18 31.89 42.15
CA GLY A 267 5.55 33.03 43.00
C GLY A 267 5.12 32.83 44.45
N ILE A 268 3.89 32.33 44.71
CA ILE A 268 3.44 31.98 46.06
C ILE A 268 4.33 30.87 46.67
N GLN A 269 4.59 29.80 45.91
CA GLN A 269 5.48 28.70 46.35
C GLN A 269 6.90 29.23 46.65
N LEU A 270 7.38 30.18 45.86
CA LEU A 270 8.67 30.81 46.10
C LEU A 270 8.73 31.54 47.43
N VAL A 271 7.67 32.32 47.76
CA VAL A 271 7.57 33.01 49.07
C VAL A 271 7.52 32.02 50.21
N GLU A 272 6.73 30.94 50.09
CA GLU A 272 6.68 29.88 51.09
C GLU A 272 8.03 29.19 51.26
N LEU A 273 8.74 28.91 50.14
CA LEU A 273 10.07 28.30 50.16
C LEU A 273 11.08 29.26 50.85
N ALA A 274 11.10 30.54 50.49
CA ALA A 274 11.98 31.54 51.10
C ALA A 274 11.75 31.65 52.61
N ASN A 275 10.50 31.56 53.08
CA ASN A 275 10.18 31.57 54.51
C ASN A 275 10.63 30.28 55.25
N LYS A 276 10.71 29.15 54.54
CA LYS A 276 11.18 27.87 55.10
C LYS A 276 12.70 27.68 55.07
N VAL A 277 13.41 28.48 54.29
CA VAL A 277 14.87 28.37 54.15
C VAL A 277 15.60 28.50 55.48
N ASP A 278 15.12 29.30 56.40
CA ASP A 278 15.70 29.47 57.71
C ASP A 278 15.51 28.24 58.63
N ALA A 279 14.62 27.32 58.24
CA ALA A 279 14.36 26.07 58.96
C ALA A 279 15.07 24.84 58.38
N PHE A 280 15.87 25.01 57.32
CA PHE A 280 16.62 23.90 56.78
C PHE A 280 17.86 23.57 57.65
N ASP A 281 17.96 22.35 58.12
CA ASP A 281 19.14 21.84 58.82
C ASP A 281 20.35 21.67 57.88
N GLU A 282 20.12 21.58 56.58
CA GLU A 282 21.14 21.38 55.55
C GLU A 282 21.36 22.66 54.69
N VAL A 283 22.47 23.33 54.93
CA VAL A 283 22.85 24.58 54.22
C VAL A 283 22.88 24.40 52.69
N ASN A 284 23.31 23.24 52.20
CA ASN A 284 23.39 22.99 50.76
C ASN A 284 21.99 22.96 50.09
N LEU A 285 20.98 22.38 50.73
CA LEU A 285 19.60 22.37 50.24
C LEU A 285 19.00 23.78 50.26
N ALA A 286 19.28 24.55 51.31
CA ALA A 286 18.86 25.94 51.42
C ALA A 286 19.48 26.81 50.31
N VAL A 287 20.78 26.67 50.03
CA VAL A 287 21.47 27.39 48.95
C VAL A 287 20.86 27.03 47.59
N GLN A 288 20.67 25.73 47.30
CA GLN A 288 20.06 25.31 46.03
C GLN A 288 18.65 25.88 45.86
N SER A 289 17.83 25.80 46.89
CA SER A 289 16.46 26.34 46.86
C SER A 289 16.44 27.83 46.63
N LEU A 290 17.35 28.62 47.22
CA LEU A 290 17.49 30.03 47.02
C LEU A 290 18.02 30.41 45.62
N GLU A 291 18.95 29.63 45.07
CA GLU A 291 19.42 29.82 43.68
C GLU A 291 18.30 29.63 42.68
N GLU A 292 17.49 28.56 42.83
CA GLU A 292 16.31 28.33 41.98
C GLU A 292 15.26 29.44 42.16
N ALA A 293 14.99 29.86 43.38
CA ALA A 293 14.10 30.94 43.71
C ALA A 293 14.55 32.28 43.08
N LYS A 294 15.82 32.56 43.09
CA LYS A 294 16.41 33.77 42.46
C LYS A 294 16.21 33.76 40.94
N ILE A 295 16.50 32.61 40.27
CA ILE A 295 16.30 32.46 38.83
C ILE A 295 14.82 32.74 38.48
N PHE A 296 13.92 32.15 39.24
CA PHE A 296 12.49 32.31 39.07
C PHE A 296 12.05 33.79 39.26
N SER A 297 12.44 34.44 40.37
CA SER A 297 12.03 35.81 40.65
C SER A 297 12.55 36.80 39.59
N SER A 298 13.74 36.59 39.06
CA SER A 298 14.32 37.44 38.01
C SER A 298 13.53 37.36 36.68
N SER A 299 12.85 36.25 36.44
CA SER A 299 12.02 36.06 35.24
C SER A 299 10.62 36.68 35.32
N ILE A 300 10.14 36.96 36.52
CA ILE A 300 8.79 37.56 36.75
C ILE A 300 8.79 39.08 36.60
N GLY A 301 9.95 39.72 36.60
CA GLY A 301 10.10 41.14 36.36
C GLY A 301 10.06 42.04 37.60
N SER A 302 9.96 43.38 37.40
CA SER A 302 10.16 44.43 38.41
C SER A 302 9.21 44.39 39.62
N SER A 303 8.07 43.73 39.51
CA SER A 303 7.10 43.59 40.65
C SER A 303 7.64 42.78 41.83
N ASN A 304 8.72 42.04 41.63
CA ASN A 304 9.36 41.19 42.65
C ASN A 304 10.77 41.65 43.04
N GLU A 305 11.16 42.89 42.75
CA GLU A 305 12.50 43.38 43.08
C GLU A 305 12.82 43.26 44.56
N GLN A 306 11.89 43.52 45.44
CA GLN A 306 12.11 43.40 46.88
C GLN A 306 12.34 41.97 47.30
N LEU A 307 11.56 41.01 46.78
CA LEU A 307 11.75 39.57 47.01
C LEU A 307 13.11 39.12 46.46
N LEU A 308 13.47 39.59 45.25
CA LEU A 308 14.77 39.27 44.65
C LEU A 308 15.94 39.76 45.50
N LYS A 309 15.88 40.96 46.07
CA LYS A 309 16.88 41.50 46.98
C LYS A 309 16.97 40.68 48.28
N ASP A 310 15.83 40.31 48.87
CA ASP A 310 15.80 39.49 50.08
C ASP A 310 16.39 38.09 49.83
N LEU A 311 16.00 37.44 48.78
CA LEU A 311 16.58 36.15 48.37
C LEU A 311 18.09 36.22 48.09
N GLN A 312 18.54 37.30 47.44
CA GLN A 312 19.95 37.54 47.18
C GLN A 312 20.74 37.73 48.51
N GLY A 313 20.13 38.48 49.47
CA GLY A 313 20.70 38.65 50.79
C GLY A 313 20.83 37.33 51.55
N ARG A 314 19.78 36.53 51.53
CA ARG A 314 19.79 35.20 52.17
C ARG A 314 20.80 34.26 51.49
N LEU A 315 20.86 34.20 50.16
CA LEU A 315 21.82 33.40 49.41
C LEU A 315 23.27 33.76 49.79
N ASN A 316 23.56 35.08 49.84
CA ASN A 316 24.90 35.54 50.28
C ASN A 316 25.22 35.17 51.73
N SER A 317 24.25 35.21 52.64
CA SER A 317 24.47 34.79 54.00
C SER A 317 24.79 33.29 54.13
N TYR A 318 24.09 32.44 53.40
CA TYR A 318 24.36 31.00 53.41
C TYR A 318 25.64 30.62 52.66
N SER A 319 26.03 31.34 51.61
CA SER A 319 27.31 31.10 50.91
C SER A 319 28.54 31.43 51.76
N ASN A 320 28.39 32.25 52.78
CA ASN A 320 29.45 32.56 53.72
C ASN A 320 29.67 31.46 54.79
N TYR A 321 28.78 30.48 54.85
CA TYR A 321 28.91 29.30 55.72
C TYR A 321 29.56 28.09 55.02
N LYS A 322 29.86 28.17 53.72
CA LYS A 322 30.72 27.25 52.96
C LYS A 322 32.16 27.62 53.08
#